data_55bfaeb47c7fa1474d3549d7aec691fc
#
_entry.id   55bfaeb47c7fa1474d3549d7aec691fc
#
_cell.length_a   1.000
_cell.length_b   1.000
_cell.length_c   1.000
_cell.angle_alpha   90.00
_cell.angle_beta   90.00
_cell.angle_gamma   90.00
#
_symmetry.space_group_name_H-M   'P 1'
#
loop_
_entity.id
_entity.type
_entity.pdbx_description
1 polymer ?
#
loop_
_entity_poly.entity_id
_entity_poly.type
_entity_poly.pdbx_seq_one_letter_code
_entity_poly.pdbx_strand_id
1 'polypeptide(L)'
;MMIARRADTRARADFATWKMIAKLNGASGLPPAAQDFLASYKARLGDMPEDEATEATIREMYKAYYAEMGGGGAPPEVKPVAAEPVTGNVTAFRKLPPKKAAQSGTTAPRKLPVALIFAALCVVYVGVRLYWQ
;
A
#
# COMPACT_ATOMS: atom_id res chain seq x y z
N MET A 1 -8.40 25.78 -6.47
CA MET A 1 -8.00 24.51 -7.12
C MET A 1 -7.13 23.60 -6.22
N MET A 2 -6.23 24.12 -5.40
CA MET A 2 -5.37 23.27 -4.55
C MET A 2 -6.12 22.48 -3.46
N ILE A 3 -7.13 23.09 -2.82
CA ILE A 3 -7.93 22.45 -1.76
C ILE A 3 -8.69 21.25 -2.34
N ALA A 4 -9.35 21.40 -3.47
CA ALA A 4 -10.11 20.33 -4.11
C ALA A 4 -9.24 19.10 -4.43
N ARG A 5 -8.05 19.31 -5.01
CA ARG A 5 -7.12 18.21 -5.30
C ARG A 5 -6.62 17.51 -4.04
N ARG A 6 -6.33 18.27 -2.98
CA ARG A 6 -5.90 17.69 -1.70
C ARG A 6 -7.02 16.88 -1.05
N ALA A 7 -8.25 17.39 -1.07
CA ALA A 7 -9.41 16.69 -0.53
C ALA A 7 -9.68 15.38 -1.30
N ASP A 8 -9.62 15.40 -2.64
CA ASP A 8 -9.81 14.21 -3.47
C ASP A 8 -8.69 13.18 -3.22
N THR A 9 -7.43 13.60 -3.23
CA THR A 9 -6.30 12.70 -2.97
C THR A 9 -6.41 12.06 -1.58
N ARG A 10 -6.78 12.84 -0.55
CA ARG A 10 -6.97 12.34 0.81
C ARG A 10 -8.14 11.35 0.87
N ALA A 11 -9.28 11.68 0.26
CA ALA A 11 -10.44 10.80 0.25
C ALA A 11 -10.12 9.43 -0.38
N ARG A 12 -9.40 9.40 -1.50
CA ARG A 12 -8.97 8.16 -2.16
C ARG A 12 -7.99 7.35 -1.32
N ALA A 13 -7.00 8.01 -0.72
CA ALA A 13 -6.00 7.36 0.11
C ALA A 13 -6.62 6.78 1.39
N ASP A 14 -7.44 7.55 2.09
CA ASP A 14 -8.10 7.14 3.32
C ASP A 14 -9.09 5.99 3.06
N PHE A 15 -9.89 6.07 1.99
CA PHE A 15 -10.81 5.00 1.62
C PHE A 15 -10.10 3.69 1.34
N ALA A 16 -9.01 3.72 0.57
CA ALA A 16 -8.21 2.53 0.26
C ALA A 16 -7.62 1.93 1.55
N THR A 17 -7.09 2.77 2.43
CA THR A 17 -6.53 2.36 3.73
C THR A 17 -7.60 1.74 4.63
N TRP A 18 -8.76 2.39 4.77
CA TRP A 18 -9.85 1.88 5.62
C TRP A 18 -10.44 0.58 5.07
N LYS A 19 -10.59 0.46 3.76
CA LYS A 19 -11.02 -0.78 3.11
C LYS A 19 -10.06 -1.93 3.41
N MET A 20 -8.74 -1.66 3.41
CA MET A 20 -7.74 -2.65 3.75
C MET A 20 -7.79 -3.02 5.24
N ILE A 21 -7.84 -2.04 6.13
CA ILE A 21 -7.92 -2.28 7.58
C ILE A 21 -9.19 -3.06 7.93
N ALA A 22 -10.33 -2.70 7.34
CA ALA A 22 -11.60 -3.39 7.56
C ALA A 22 -11.58 -4.86 7.11
N LYS A 23 -10.80 -5.18 6.07
CA LYS A 23 -10.57 -6.57 5.65
C LYS A 23 -9.69 -7.37 6.61
N LEU A 24 -8.71 -6.73 7.23
CA LEU A 24 -7.73 -7.39 8.10
C LEU A 24 -8.22 -7.50 9.54
N ASN A 25 -8.73 -6.42 10.12
CA ASN A 25 -9.04 -6.31 11.55
C ASN A 25 -10.53 -6.06 11.83
N GLY A 26 -11.37 -5.98 10.81
CA GLY A 26 -12.74 -5.55 10.96
C GLY A 26 -12.89 -4.04 11.06
N ALA A 27 -14.11 -3.55 10.89
CA ALA A 27 -14.41 -2.11 10.89
C ALA A 27 -14.36 -1.46 12.28
N SER A 28 -14.44 -2.25 13.36
CA SER A 28 -14.51 -1.75 14.75
C SER A 28 -13.26 -1.01 15.22
N GLY A 29 -12.11 -1.25 14.61
CA GLY A 29 -10.85 -0.56 14.92
C GLY A 29 -10.67 0.79 14.22
N LEU A 30 -11.62 1.20 13.40
CA LEU A 30 -11.57 2.44 12.63
C LEU A 30 -12.28 3.59 13.36
N PRO A 31 -11.93 4.85 13.07
CA PRO A 31 -12.68 6.01 13.55
C PRO A 31 -14.17 5.94 13.17
N PRO A 32 -15.09 6.51 13.95
CA PRO A 32 -16.53 6.41 13.68
C PRO A 32 -16.90 6.93 12.27
N ALA A 33 -16.32 8.04 11.83
CA ALA A 33 -16.55 8.58 10.49
C ALA A 33 -16.15 7.57 9.39
N ALA A 34 -15.06 6.83 9.57
CA ALA A 34 -14.63 5.80 8.63
C ALA A 34 -15.57 4.60 8.62
N GLN A 35 -16.13 4.25 9.78
CA GLN A 35 -17.13 3.18 9.87
C GLN A 35 -18.42 3.55 9.13
N ASP A 36 -18.88 4.80 9.25
CA ASP A 36 -20.06 5.31 8.56
C ASP A 36 -19.89 5.28 7.02
N PHE A 37 -18.74 5.75 6.52
CA PHE A 37 -18.43 5.68 5.09
C PHE A 37 -18.32 4.25 4.56
N LEU A 38 -17.75 3.34 5.35
CA LEU A 38 -17.68 1.92 4.98
C LEU A 38 -19.06 1.24 5.04
N ALA A 39 -19.92 1.63 5.96
CA ALA A 39 -21.30 1.14 6.01
C ALA A 39 -22.10 1.60 4.78
N SER A 40 -21.96 2.87 4.40
CA SER A 40 -22.55 3.41 3.17
C SER A 40 -22.03 2.68 1.91
N TYR A 41 -20.73 2.41 1.88
CA TYR A 41 -20.11 1.63 0.80
C TYR A 41 -20.68 0.22 0.70
N LYS A 42 -20.81 -0.48 1.84
CA LYS A 42 -21.37 -1.83 1.87
C LYS A 42 -22.84 -1.86 1.42
N ALA A 43 -23.63 -0.87 1.83
CA ALA A 43 -25.02 -0.74 1.39
C ALA A 43 -25.10 -0.58 -0.13
N ARG A 44 -24.22 0.25 -0.71
CA ARG A 44 -24.18 0.47 -2.17
C ARG A 44 -23.74 -0.76 -2.97
N LEU A 45 -22.90 -1.61 -2.39
CA LEU A 45 -22.49 -2.87 -3.05
C LEU A 45 -23.66 -3.82 -3.31
N GLY A 46 -24.79 -3.66 -2.61
CA GLY A 46 -26.03 -4.42 -2.89
C GLY A 46 -26.77 -3.96 -4.14
N ASP A 47 -26.62 -2.68 -4.52
CA ASP A 47 -27.41 -2.02 -5.55
C ASP A 47 -26.63 -1.70 -6.83
N MET A 48 -25.30 -1.63 -6.73
CA MET A 48 -24.44 -1.21 -7.84
C MET A 48 -23.11 -1.96 -7.86
N PRO A 49 -22.41 -2.00 -9.00
CA PRO A 49 -21.08 -2.62 -9.12
C PRO A 49 -20.05 -1.96 -8.21
N GLU A 50 -19.01 -2.72 -7.84
CA GLU A 50 -17.99 -2.29 -6.87
C GLU A 50 -17.30 -0.98 -7.27
N ASP A 51 -17.03 -0.79 -8.56
CA ASP A 51 -16.36 0.42 -9.07
C ASP A 51 -17.23 1.67 -8.86
N GLU A 52 -18.53 1.58 -9.15
CA GLU A 52 -19.48 2.67 -8.94
C GLU A 52 -19.70 2.96 -7.46
N ALA A 53 -19.82 1.93 -6.63
CA ALA A 53 -19.94 2.06 -5.18
C ALA A 53 -18.72 2.73 -4.57
N THR A 54 -17.52 2.37 -5.06
CA THR A 54 -16.24 2.98 -4.66
C THR A 54 -16.21 4.47 -5.02
N GLU A 55 -16.47 4.82 -6.27
CA GLU A 55 -16.45 6.22 -6.72
C GLU A 55 -17.53 7.07 -6.02
N ALA A 56 -18.71 6.53 -5.81
CA ALA A 56 -19.78 7.21 -5.08
C ALA A 56 -19.37 7.51 -3.62
N THR A 57 -18.74 6.56 -2.96
CA THR A 57 -18.28 6.73 -1.58
C THR A 57 -17.10 7.72 -1.50
N ILE A 58 -16.14 7.62 -2.40
CA ILE A 58 -15.04 8.59 -2.51
C ILE A 58 -15.56 9.99 -2.75
N ARG A 59 -16.55 10.17 -3.60
CA ARG A 59 -17.18 11.46 -3.86
C ARG A 59 -17.86 12.05 -2.62
N GLU A 60 -18.46 11.22 -1.79
CA GLU A 60 -19.05 11.64 -0.52
C GLU A 60 -17.97 12.08 0.48
N MET A 61 -16.92 11.28 0.63
CA MET A 61 -15.75 11.63 1.46
C MET A 61 -15.07 12.91 0.96
N TYR A 62 -14.95 13.07 -0.34
CA TYR A 62 -14.40 14.28 -0.96
C TYR A 62 -15.18 15.53 -0.57
N LYS A 63 -16.52 15.47 -0.61
CA LYS A 63 -17.38 16.58 -0.20
C LYS A 63 -17.17 16.94 1.27
N ALA A 64 -17.09 15.94 2.15
CA ALA A 64 -16.85 16.13 3.57
C ALA A 64 -15.48 16.79 3.82
N TYR A 65 -14.42 16.27 3.21
CA TYR A 65 -13.06 16.82 3.36
C TYR A 65 -12.89 18.20 2.74
N TYR A 66 -13.55 18.46 1.62
CA TYR A 66 -13.54 19.78 0.99
C TYR A 66 -14.15 20.83 1.92
N ALA A 67 -15.28 20.53 2.56
CA ALA A 67 -15.91 21.40 3.54
C ALA A 67 -15.02 21.57 4.79
N GLU A 68 -14.41 20.50 5.32
CA GLU A 68 -13.49 20.53 6.46
C GLU A 68 -12.26 21.40 6.20
N MET A 69 -11.74 21.39 4.98
CA MET A 69 -10.57 22.19 4.58
C MET A 69 -10.91 23.66 4.27
N GLY A 70 -12.15 24.09 4.53
CA GLY A 70 -12.59 25.46 4.30
C GLY A 70 -12.92 25.79 2.84
N GLY A 71 -13.24 24.76 2.05
CA GLY A 71 -13.78 24.95 0.71
C GLY A 71 -15.14 25.63 0.77
N GLY A 72 -15.23 26.90 0.34
CA GLY A 72 -16.49 27.63 0.28
C GLY A 72 -17.28 27.25 -0.98
N GLY A 73 -18.57 26.92 -0.79
CA GLY A 73 -19.48 26.62 -1.89
C GLY A 73 -19.51 25.15 -2.31
N ALA A 74 -20.17 24.87 -3.43
CA ALA A 74 -20.25 23.53 -3.97
C ALA A 74 -18.85 23.02 -4.38
N PRO A 75 -18.45 21.80 -3.95
CA PRO A 75 -17.16 21.27 -4.32
C PRO A 75 -17.07 21.13 -5.86
N PRO A 76 -16.00 21.63 -6.49
CA PRO A 76 -15.83 21.50 -7.92
C PRO A 76 -15.71 20.03 -8.30
N GLU A 77 -16.36 19.68 -9.40
CA GLU A 77 -16.28 18.30 -9.90
C GLU A 77 -14.83 18.00 -10.32
N VAL A 78 -14.14 17.24 -9.48
CA VAL A 78 -12.85 16.68 -9.83
C VAL A 78 -13.13 15.50 -10.75
N LYS A 79 -12.90 15.69 -12.06
CA LYS A 79 -12.89 14.53 -12.96
C LYS A 79 -11.89 13.53 -12.38
N PRO A 80 -12.28 12.26 -12.19
CA PRO A 80 -11.30 11.26 -11.84
C PRO A 80 -10.20 11.37 -12.89
N VAL A 81 -9.01 11.72 -12.45
CA VAL A 81 -7.84 11.52 -13.29
C VAL A 81 -7.88 10.02 -13.51
N ALA A 82 -8.42 9.63 -14.68
CA ALA A 82 -8.26 8.26 -15.14
C ALA A 82 -6.82 7.96 -14.81
N ALA A 83 -6.59 6.91 -14.03
CA ALA A 83 -5.24 6.53 -13.67
C ALA A 83 -4.51 6.40 -15.01
N GLU A 84 -3.92 7.51 -15.44
CA GLU A 84 -2.98 7.44 -16.52
C GLU A 84 -2.02 6.37 -16.07
N PRO A 85 -1.88 5.31 -16.83
CA PRO A 85 -0.88 4.32 -16.50
C PRO A 85 0.37 5.15 -16.25
N VAL A 86 0.95 5.02 -15.06
CA VAL A 86 2.12 5.78 -14.62
C VAL A 86 3.27 5.31 -15.52
N THR A 87 3.20 5.69 -16.77
CA THR A 87 4.18 5.37 -17.83
C THR A 87 5.35 6.34 -17.78
N GLY A 88 5.38 7.19 -16.75
CA GLY A 88 6.39 8.25 -16.70
C GLY A 88 7.47 8.13 -15.64
N ASN A 89 7.26 7.39 -14.55
CA ASN A 89 8.21 7.35 -13.43
C ASN A 89 8.60 5.95 -12.95
N VAL A 90 8.09 4.92 -13.58
CA VAL A 90 8.78 3.65 -13.53
C VAL A 90 9.91 3.78 -14.54
N THR A 91 11.07 4.24 -14.08
CA THR A 91 12.31 3.91 -14.75
C THR A 91 12.25 2.40 -14.86
N ALA A 92 11.82 1.90 -16.02
CA ALA A 92 11.95 0.49 -16.31
C ALA A 92 13.41 0.19 -15.99
N PHE A 93 13.66 -0.56 -14.94
CA PHE A 93 14.97 -1.13 -14.69
C PHE A 93 15.25 -1.96 -15.92
N ARG A 94 15.81 -1.29 -16.92
CA ARG A 94 16.31 -1.92 -18.12
C ARG A 94 17.41 -2.81 -17.60
N LYS A 95 17.09 -4.09 -17.44
CA LYS A 95 18.07 -5.11 -17.14
C LYS A 95 19.16 -4.90 -18.20
N LEU A 96 20.25 -4.27 -17.80
CA LEU A 96 21.41 -4.13 -18.66
C LEU A 96 21.71 -5.53 -19.19
N PRO A 97 21.85 -5.71 -20.50
CA PRO A 97 22.25 -6.99 -21.03
C PRO A 97 23.54 -7.37 -20.30
N PRO A 98 23.71 -8.64 -19.90
CA PRO A 98 24.89 -9.05 -19.20
C PRO A 98 26.08 -8.69 -20.10
N LYS A 99 26.82 -7.67 -19.70
CA LYS A 99 28.11 -7.37 -20.30
C LYS A 99 28.88 -8.66 -20.15
N LYS A 100 29.14 -9.35 -21.26
CA LYS A 100 30.07 -10.47 -21.26
C LYS A 100 31.32 -9.97 -20.57
N ALA A 101 31.45 -10.30 -19.30
CA ALA A 101 32.66 -10.04 -18.56
C ALA A 101 33.73 -10.88 -19.23
N ALA A 102 34.67 -10.17 -19.85
CA ALA A 102 35.93 -10.75 -20.19
C ALA A 102 36.46 -11.46 -18.95
N GLN A 103 36.73 -12.73 -19.09
CA GLN A 103 37.42 -13.53 -18.09
C GLN A 103 38.72 -12.82 -17.74
N SER A 104 38.82 -12.31 -16.56
CA SER A 104 40.08 -12.14 -15.87
C SER A 104 39.85 -12.45 -14.41
N GLY A 105 40.48 -13.50 -14.04
CA GLY A 105 40.77 -14.17 -12.82
C GLY A 105 40.42 -13.57 -11.49
N THR A 106 40.08 -14.51 -10.64
CA THR A 106 40.41 -14.55 -9.20
C THR A 106 39.48 -13.80 -8.26
N THR A 107 38.97 -14.61 -7.36
CA THR A 107 38.22 -14.35 -6.12
C THR A 107 36.73 -14.13 -6.28
N ALA A 108 36.04 -15.25 -6.49
CA ALA A 108 34.64 -15.38 -6.09
C ALA A 108 34.55 -15.07 -4.57
N PRO A 109 33.69 -14.14 -4.13
CA PRO A 109 33.35 -14.06 -2.72
C PRO A 109 32.74 -15.41 -2.37
N ARG A 110 33.40 -16.17 -1.50
CA ARG A 110 32.84 -17.38 -0.92
C ARG A 110 31.52 -16.99 -0.27
N LYS A 111 30.44 -17.24 -0.96
CA LYS A 111 29.12 -17.29 -0.31
C LYS A 111 29.23 -18.40 0.72
N LEU A 112 29.52 -18.01 1.96
CA LEU A 112 29.43 -18.94 3.07
C LEU A 112 28.03 -19.54 3.01
N PRO A 113 27.89 -20.84 2.78
CA PRO A 113 26.57 -21.44 2.66
C PRO A 113 25.85 -21.21 3.99
N VAL A 114 24.68 -20.61 3.92
CA VAL A 114 23.83 -20.32 5.08
C VAL A 114 23.66 -21.56 5.96
N ALA A 115 23.71 -22.74 5.35
CA ALA A 115 23.71 -24.03 6.03
C ALA A 115 24.91 -24.20 7.00
N LEU A 116 26.09 -23.68 6.69
CA LEU A 116 27.26 -23.76 7.59
C LEU A 116 27.12 -22.86 8.82
N ILE A 117 26.51 -21.68 8.64
CA ILE A 117 26.23 -20.76 9.75
C ILE A 117 25.20 -21.41 10.67
N PHE A 118 24.15 -22.03 10.11
CA PHE A 118 23.12 -22.70 10.87
C PHE A 118 23.68 -23.92 11.63
N ALA A 119 24.52 -24.73 11.00
CA ALA A 119 25.18 -25.86 11.64
C ALA A 119 26.07 -25.43 12.80
N ALA A 120 26.82 -24.34 12.63
CA ALA A 120 27.65 -23.79 13.69
C ALA A 120 26.82 -23.32 14.89
N LEU A 121 25.70 -22.63 14.65
CA LEU A 121 24.78 -22.22 15.71
C LEU A 121 24.17 -23.41 16.47
N CYS A 122 23.82 -24.48 15.76
CA CYS A 122 23.30 -25.72 16.39
C CYS A 122 24.35 -26.38 17.28
N VAL A 123 25.62 -26.43 16.84
CA VAL A 123 26.70 -27.02 17.65
C VAL A 123 26.94 -26.21 18.91
N VAL A 124 26.97 -24.87 18.80
CA VAL A 124 27.11 -23.98 19.96
C VAL A 124 25.95 -24.15 20.94
N TYR A 125 24.72 -24.21 20.42
CA TYR A 125 23.53 -24.38 21.26
C TYR A 125 23.54 -25.71 22.04
N VAL A 126 23.89 -26.81 21.36
CA VAL A 126 24.00 -28.14 22.00
C VAL A 126 25.14 -28.17 23.00
N GLY A 127 26.28 -27.56 22.67
CA GLY A 127 27.43 -27.46 23.58
C GLY A 127 27.12 -26.70 24.87
N VAL A 128 26.43 -25.55 24.75
CA VAL A 128 26.01 -24.78 25.94
C VAL A 128 25.02 -25.57 26.79
N ARG A 129 24.08 -26.29 26.17
CA ARG A 129 23.08 -27.07 26.90
C ARG A 129 23.71 -28.25 27.65
N LEU A 130 24.74 -28.90 27.07
CA LEU A 130 25.43 -30.01 27.71
C LEU A 130 26.36 -29.56 28.86
N TYR A 131 26.91 -28.34 28.75
CA TYR A 131 27.81 -27.80 29.77
C TYR A 131 27.04 -27.25 30.99
N TRP A 132 25.75 -26.93 30.86
CA TRP A 132 24.91 -26.38 31.93
C TRP A 132 23.97 -27.44 32.60
N GLN A 133 24.10 -28.71 32.28
CA GLN A 133 23.50 -29.85 32.99
C GLN A 133 24.53 -30.53 33.88
#